data_a7d4a38330823eb4b43703f526a7252b
#
_entry.id   a7d4a38330823eb4b43703f526a7252b
#
_cell.length_a   1.000
_cell.length_b   1.000
_cell.length_c   1.000
_cell.angle_alpha   90.00
_cell.angle_beta   90.00
_cell.angle_gamma   90.00
#
_symmetry.space_group_name_H-M   'P 1'
#
loop_
_entity.id
_entity.type
_entity.pdbx_description
1 polymer ?
#
loop_
_entity_poly.entity_id
_entity_poly.type
_entity_poly.pdbx_seq_one_letter_code
_entity_poly.pdbx_strand_id
1 'polypeptide(L)'
;MQELETLNANYIRSVAESDVAWFDRHLSDDFFNSNPDGSIVDRAGFLRQIAKPFALGGLGIEDVRIRVLGDTAIIHARTVYKQPDGQAGAGRYTDIWVQRGGRWQCVAAHVTRG
;
A
#
# COMPACT_ATOMS: atom_id res chain seq x y z
N MET A 1 11.17 -10.33 -9.12
CA MET A 1 9.70 -10.37 -9.26
C MET A 1 9.03 -11.01 -8.06
N GLN A 2 9.49 -12.17 -7.63
CA GLN A 2 8.91 -12.84 -6.46
C GLN A 2 9.01 -12.00 -5.18
N GLU A 3 10.12 -11.31 -4.98
CA GLU A 3 10.29 -10.43 -3.83
C GLU A 3 9.25 -9.30 -3.82
N LEU A 4 8.99 -8.70 -4.98
CA LEU A 4 7.98 -7.64 -5.09
C LEU A 4 6.56 -8.17 -4.88
N GLU A 5 6.27 -9.38 -5.33
CA GLU A 5 4.98 -10.02 -5.07
C GLU A 5 4.78 -10.23 -3.56
N THR A 6 5.83 -10.68 -2.86
CA THR A 6 5.79 -10.87 -1.42
C THR A 6 5.64 -9.53 -0.69
N LEU A 7 6.37 -8.49 -1.12
CA LEU A 7 6.26 -7.16 -0.54
C LEU A 7 4.84 -6.61 -0.72
N ASN A 8 4.25 -6.79 -1.89
CA ASN A 8 2.89 -6.33 -2.16
C ASN A 8 1.87 -7.03 -1.25
N ALA A 9 1.97 -8.35 -1.11
CA ALA A 9 1.08 -9.12 -0.24
C ALA A 9 1.22 -8.67 1.23
N ASN A 10 2.44 -8.46 1.69
CA ASN A 10 2.70 -7.99 3.06
C ASN A 10 2.25 -6.55 3.27
N TYR A 11 2.31 -5.70 2.24
CA TYR A 11 1.80 -4.33 2.32
C TYR A 11 0.31 -4.35 2.69
N ILE A 12 -0.48 -5.12 1.95
CA ILE A 12 -1.93 -5.20 2.17
C ILE A 12 -2.24 -5.86 3.52
N ARG A 13 -1.54 -6.94 3.87
CA ARG A 13 -1.66 -7.57 5.18
C ARG A 13 -1.41 -6.55 6.29
N SER A 14 -0.36 -5.75 6.14
CA SER A 14 0.03 -4.77 7.15
C SER A 14 -0.97 -3.63 7.29
N VAL A 15 -1.65 -3.25 6.19
CA VAL A 15 -2.78 -2.31 6.26
C VAL A 15 -3.90 -2.92 7.10
N ALA A 16 -4.27 -4.16 6.82
CA ALA A 16 -5.38 -4.83 7.52
C ALA A 16 -5.08 -5.05 9.00
N GLU A 17 -3.82 -5.31 9.35
CA GLU A 17 -3.41 -5.63 10.72
C GLU A 17 -2.85 -4.42 11.47
N SER A 18 -2.79 -3.25 10.86
CA SER A 18 -2.16 -2.04 11.44
C SER A 18 -0.72 -2.30 11.87
N ASP A 19 0.05 -2.99 11.04
CA ASP A 19 1.43 -3.34 11.32
C ASP A 19 2.36 -2.17 11.02
N VAL A 20 2.40 -1.22 11.93
CA VAL A 20 3.22 -0.01 11.80
C VAL A 20 4.70 -0.35 11.68
N ALA A 21 5.16 -1.37 12.40
CA ALA A 21 6.57 -1.77 12.38
C ALA A 21 7.00 -2.23 10.99
N TRP A 22 6.13 -2.94 10.26
CA TRP A 22 6.44 -3.37 8.90
C TRP A 22 6.63 -2.17 7.98
N PHE A 23 5.71 -1.20 8.06
CA PHE A 23 5.80 0.01 7.25
C PHE A 23 7.03 0.86 7.63
N ASP A 24 7.35 0.92 8.92
CA ASP A 24 8.53 1.66 9.38
C ASP A 24 9.81 1.13 8.73
N ARG A 25 9.87 -0.18 8.49
CA ARG A 25 11.04 -0.81 7.85
C ARG A 25 11.06 -0.70 6.34
N HIS A 26 9.90 -0.50 5.69
CA HIS A 26 9.79 -0.61 4.23
C HIS A 26 9.49 0.70 3.51
N LEU A 27 9.04 1.73 4.22
CA LEU A 27 8.82 3.05 3.61
C LEU A 27 10.13 3.83 3.57
N SER A 28 10.36 4.56 2.47
CA SER A 28 11.49 5.48 2.40
C SER A 28 11.25 6.71 3.27
N ASP A 29 12.33 7.43 3.61
CA ASP A 29 12.22 8.65 4.42
C ASP A 29 11.40 9.73 3.72
N ASP A 30 11.41 9.75 2.40
CA ASP A 30 10.71 10.74 1.57
C ASP A 30 9.37 10.24 1.04
N PHE A 31 8.79 9.23 1.67
CA PHE A 31 7.52 8.61 1.24
C PHE A 31 6.35 9.60 1.31
N PHE A 32 5.50 9.55 0.29
CA PHE A 32 4.20 10.23 0.29
C PHE A 32 3.08 9.27 -0.12
N ASN A 33 1.92 9.44 0.49
CA ASN A 33 0.71 8.69 0.13
C ASN A 33 -0.41 9.66 -0.24
N SER A 34 -1.03 9.42 -1.39
CA SER A 34 -2.22 10.17 -1.82
C SER A 34 -3.45 9.36 -1.46
N ASN A 35 -4.33 9.95 -0.64
CA ASN A 35 -5.53 9.30 -0.15
C ASN A 35 -6.72 9.50 -1.11
N PRO A 36 -7.76 8.62 -1.00
CA PRO A 36 -8.95 8.74 -1.87
C PRO A 36 -9.69 10.07 -1.75
N ASP A 37 -9.57 10.77 -0.62
CA ASP A 37 -10.23 12.06 -0.40
C ASP A 37 -9.47 13.24 -1.02
N GLY A 38 -8.36 12.96 -1.70
CA GLY A 38 -7.52 13.98 -2.31
C GLY A 38 -6.44 14.54 -1.40
N SER A 39 -6.39 14.11 -0.14
CA SER A 39 -5.31 14.56 0.77
C SER A 39 -4.02 13.81 0.47
N ILE A 40 -2.90 14.45 0.82
CA ILE A 40 -1.59 13.83 0.73
C ILE A 40 -0.94 13.85 2.11
N VAL A 41 -0.35 12.73 2.50
CA VAL A 41 0.35 12.61 3.78
C VAL A 41 1.78 12.16 3.53
N ASP A 42 2.69 12.63 4.41
CA ASP A 42 4.07 12.18 4.39
C ASP A 42 4.22 10.86 5.15
N ARG A 43 5.45 10.39 5.30
CA ARG A 43 5.74 9.13 5.99
C ARG A 43 5.17 9.11 7.41
N ALA A 44 5.42 10.17 8.19
CA ALA A 44 4.92 10.24 9.57
C ALA A 44 3.39 10.25 9.62
N GLY A 45 2.75 10.99 8.73
CA GLY A 45 1.29 11.02 8.62
C GLY A 45 0.71 9.68 8.24
N PHE A 46 1.34 8.97 7.32
CA PHE A 46 0.90 7.64 6.90
C PHE A 46 1.04 6.62 8.04
N LEU A 47 2.14 6.66 8.77
CA LEU A 47 2.32 5.75 9.91
C LEU A 47 1.25 5.98 10.99
N ARG A 48 0.89 7.24 11.25
CA ARG A 48 -0.22 7.55 12.16
C ARG A 48 -1.56 7.03 11.62
N GLN A 49 -1.78 7.14 10.31
CA GLN A 49 -3.00 6.67 9.67
C GLN A 49 -3.13 5.14 9.78
N ILE A 50 -2.05 4.42 9.52
CA ILE A 50 -2.01 2.95 9.60
C ILE A 50 -2.18 2.45 11.03
N ALA A 51 -1.73 3.21 12.02
CA ALA A 51 -1.85 2.82 13.43
C ALA A 51 -3.31 2.71 13.90
N LYS A 52 -4.24 3.37 13.21
CA LYS A 52 -5.67 3.27 13.53
C LYS A 52 -6.19 1.91 13.07
N PRO A 53 -7.09 1.27 13.85
CA PRO A 53 -7.66 -0.02 13.45
C PRO A 53 -8.32 0.09 12.08
N PHE A 54 -8.14 -0.95 11.26
CA PHE A 54 -8.76 -1.02 9.95
C PHE A 54 -10.24 -1.34 10.12
N ALA A 55 -11.10 -0.41 9.68
CA ALA A 55 -12.54 -0.49 9.91
C ALA A 55 -13.28 -1.37 8.90
N LEU A 56 -12.61 -1.72 7.78
CA LEU A 56 -13.23 -2.50 6.71
C LEU A 56 -12.84 -3.97 6.83
N GLY A 57 -13.76 -4.87 6.54
CA GLY A 57 -13.50 -6.30 6.64
C GLY A 57 -13.08 -6.93 5.33
N GLY A 58 -12.47 -8.11 5.41
CA GLY A 58 -12.23 -8.95 4.24
C GLY A 58 -11.32 -8.33 3.19
N LEU A 59 -10.33 -7.54 3.62
CA LEU A 59 -9.42 -6.88 2.67
C LEU A 59 -8.63 -7.91 1.87
N GLY A 60 -8.79 -7.86 0.56
CA GLY A 60 -8.05 -8.70 -0.38
C GLY A 60 -7.52 -7.90 -1.55
N ILE A 61 -6.72 -8.54 -2.38
CA ILE A 61 -6.15 -7.93 -3.58
C ILE A 61 -6.41 -8.81 -4.79
N GLU A 62 -6.59 -8.16 -5.93
CA GLU A 62 -6.74 -8.83 -7.22
C GLU A 62 -6.19 -7.94 -8.33
N ASP A 63 -6.05 -8.48 -9.53
CA ASP A 63 -5.59 -7.75 -10.71
C ASP A 63 -4.23 -7.08 -10.45
N VAL A 64 -3.29 -7.83 -9.89
CA VAL A 64 -1.95 -7.31 -9.57
C VAL A 64 -1.11 -7.25 -10.84
N ARG A 65 -0.53 -6.08 -11.11
CA ARG A 65 0.38 -5.86 -12.23
C ARG A 65 1.64 -5.20 -11.72
N ILE A 66 2.77 -5.89 -11.89
CA ILE A 66 4.08 -5.41 -11.44
C ILE A 66 4.95 -5.15 -12.65
N ARG A 67 5.47 -3.91 -12.75
CA ARG A 67 6.41 -3.52 -13.79
C ARG A 67 7.73 -3.13 -13.15
N VAL A 68 8.81 -3.72 -13.62
CA VAL A 68 10.15 -3.41 -13.13
C VAL A 68 10.89 -2.59 -14.20
N LEU A 69 11.34 -1.41 -13.81
CA LEU A 69 12.01 -0.45 -14.68
C LEU A 69 13.36 -0.10 -14.07
N GLY A 70 14.36 -0.98 -14.27
CA GLY A 70 15.67 -0.80 -13.64
C GLY A 70 15.55 -0.95 -12.12
N ASP A 71 15.93 0.09 -11.38
CA ASP A 71 15.87 0.11 -9.92
C ASP A 71 14.49 0.56 -9.39
N THR A 72 13.51 0.74 -10.27
CA THR A 72 12.18 1.18 -9.91
C THR A 72 11.16 0.11 -10.29
N ALA A 73 10.18 -0.09 -9.43
CA ALA A 73 9.05 -0.97 -9.73
C ALA A 73 7.75 -0.23 -9.46
N ILE A 74 6.76 -0.46 -10.30
CA ILE A 74 5.43 0.11 -10.16
C ILE A 74 4.45 -1.05 -10.02
N ILE A 75 3.68 -1.05 -8.93
CA ILE A 75 2.69 -2.08 -8.66
C ILE A 75 1.30 -1.45 -8.77
N HIS A 76 0.49 -1.99 -9.67
CA HIS A 76 -0.92 -1.64 -9.80
C HIS A 76 -1.75 -2.81 -9.31
N ALA A 77 -2.76 -2.54 -8.50
CA ALA A 77 -3.67 -3.59 -8.05
C ALA A 77 -5.04 -3.02 -7.69
N ARG A 78 -5.99 -3.92 -7.50
CA ARG A 78 -7.33 -3.60 -7.05
C ARG A 78 -7.52 -4.19 -5.66
N THR A 79 -8.00 -3.38 -4.73
CA THR A 79 -8.39 -3.85 -3.40
C THR A 79 -9.88 -4.15 -3.40
N VAL A 80 -10.26 -5.20 -2.68
CA VAL A 80 -11.65 -5.55 -2.43
C VAL A 80 -11.84 -5.69 -0.93
N TYR A 81 -13.00 -5.27 -0.43
CA TYR A 81 -13.27 -5.28 1.01
C TYR A 81 -14.79 -5.28 1.24
N LYS A 82 -15.19 -5.45 2.50
CA LYS A 82 -16.58 -5.28 2.92
C LYS A 82 -16.71 -4.01 3.75
N GLN A 83 -17.73 -3.21 3.42
CA GLN A 83 -18.05 -2.02 4.20
C GLN A 83 -18.79 -2.42 5.48
N PRO A 84 -18.88 -1.52 6.48
CA PRO A 84 -19.58 -1.83 7.75
C PRO A 84 -21.03 -2.26 7.56
N ASP A 85 -21.70 -1.83 6.47
CA ASP A 85 -23.05 -2.23 6.15
C ASP A 85 -23.14 -3.60 5.44
N GLY A 86 -22.00 -4.26 5.24
CA GLY A 86 -21.94 -5.58 4.59
C GLY A 86 -21.84 -5.54 3.07
N GLN A 87 -21.92 -4.36 2.45
CA GLN A 87 -21.79 -4.23 1.00
C GLN A 87 -20.35 -4.34 0.57
N ALA A 88 -20.15 -4.87 -0.65
CA ALA A 88 -18.81 -4.96 -1.23
C ALA A 88 -18.30 -3.57 -1.59
N GLY A 89 -17.01 -3.33 -1.31
CA GLY A 89 -16.33 -2.14 -1.74
C GLY A 89 -15.09 -2.52 -2.53
N ALA A 90 -14.56 -1.56 -3.28
CA ALA A 90 -13.36 -1.77 -4.06
C ALA A 90 -12.61 -0.45 -4.23
N GLY A 91 -11.35 -0.55 -4.57
CA GLY A 91 -10.52 0.59 -4.90
C GLY A 91 -9.34 0.14 -5.73
N ARG A 92 -8.54 1.10 -6.15
CA ARG A 92 -7.29 0.81 -6.84
C ARG A 92 -6.15 1.50 -6.13
N TYR A 93 -4.97 0.90 -6.20
CA TYR A 93 -3.76 1.55 -5.72
C TYR A 93 -2.63 1.39 -6.72
N THR A 94 -1.73 2.37 -6.64
CA THR A 94 -0.48 2.36 -7.40
C THR A 94 0.63 2.65 -6.40
N ASP A 95 1.56 1.71 -6.25
CA ASP A 95 2.70 1.87 -5.36
C ASP A 95 3.96 1.92 -6.19
N ILE A 96 4.88 2.81 -5.80
CA ILE A 96 6.18 2.95 -6.45
C ILE A 96 7.25 2.52 -5.46
N TRP A 97 8.04 1.53 -5.89
CA TRP A 97 9.14 0.98 -5.12
C TRP A 97 10.45 1.30 -5.81
N VAL A 98 11.48 1.61 -5.02
CA VAL A 98 12.83 1.89 -5.54
C VAL A 98 13.82 1.01 -4.79
N GLN A 99 14.73 0.38 -5.54
CA GLN A 99 15.80 -0.42 -4.95
C GLN A 99 16.99 0.48 -4.67
N ARG A 100 17.37 0.56 -3.40
CA ARG A 100 18.51 1.33 -2.92
C ARG A 100 19.35 0.45 -1.99
N GLY A 101 20.63 0.34 -2.27
CA GLY A 101 21.52 -0.50 -1.46
C GLY A 101 21.07 -1.95 -1.39
N GLY A 102 20.52 -2.49 -2.47
CA GLY A 102 20.03 -3.86 -2.54
C GLY A 102 18.68 -4.10 -1.85
N ARG A 103 18.01 -3.04 -1.38
CA ARG A 103 16.72 -3.13 -0.69
C ARG A 103 15.66 -2.35 -1.44
N TRP A 104 14.49 -2.97 -1.57
CA TRP A 104 13.31 -2.28 -2.09
C TRP A 104 12.66 -1.45 -0.99
N GLN A 105 12.42 -0.16 -1.27
CA GLN A 105 11.69 0.75 -0.39
C GLN A 105 10.53 1.35 -1.15
N CYS A 106 9.38 1.47 -0.49
CA CYS A 106 8.23 2.16 -1.08
C CYS A 106 8.40 3.66 -0.93
N VAL A 107 8.40 4.37 -2.05
CA VAL A 107 8.62 5.84 -2.06
C VAL A 107 7.33 6.60 -2.26
N ALA A 108 6.30 5.97 -2.79
CA ALA A 108 5.02 6.64 -3.02
C ALA A 108 3.90 5.62 -3.15
N ALA A 109 2.71 6.01 -2.74
CA ALA A 109 1.49 5.24 -2.94
C ALA A 109 0.35 6.18 -3.30
N HIS A 110 -0.57 5.70 -4.10
CA HIS A 110 -1.77 6.43 -4.49
C HIS A 110 -2.95 5.47 -4.42
N VAL A 111 -3.99 5.86 -3.70
CA VAL A 111 -5.17 5.02 -3.46
C VAL A 111 -6.40 5.75 -3.95
N THR A 112 -7.24 5.05 -4.69
CA THR A 112 -8.56 5.55 -5.09
C THR A 112 -9.64 4.58 -4.64
N ARG A 113 -10.87 5.03 -4.60
CA ARG A 113 -12.06 4.21 -4.34
C ARG A 113 -12.99 4.28 -5.53
N GLY A 114 -13.69 3.16 -5.76
CA GLY A 114 -14.64 3.15 -6.84
C GLY A 114 -14.76 1.85 -7.59
#